data_190c61b022764138dcf6c5245442afcf
#
_entry.id   190c61b022764138dcf6c5245442afcf
#
_cell.length_a   1.000
_cell.length_b   1.000
_cell.length_c   1.000
_cell.angle_alpha   90.00
_cell.angle_beta   90.00
_cell.angle_gamma   90.00
#
_symmetry.space_group_name_H-M   'P 1'
#
loop_
_entity.id
_entity.type
_entity.pdbx_description
1 polymer ?
#
loop_
_entity_poly.entity_id
_entity_poly.type
_entity_poly.pdbx_seq_one_letter_code
_entity_poly.pdbx_strand_id
1 'polypeptide(L)'
;MGLFDFLTKKKEPTKPLKPLRPMMRPGGLPPHPDPMAKNNFIIITLDSLRYDSFMEAAPKTIMKLGKVEKRYTYASWTAPSHYNLLTGLLPHTTPDNVYASEYYKEDFFNYNDRLGAKDIDFASLVPGLWFPEMLRNTLGYHTAARVSLPVLNPKTGINRAFDSFQLMDSHNDMRAMIPTLKFTDERPSFYLLNVGETHYPYAKPDEDSSMWPRISGVNGVFKKMGAQVDSANPEFKEDFEFFDQAKLDQLKDRQVDTVRYLDGVFEELFDTVPKDTHIVVTADHGELFGEAGYFGHGPIMHEKCFEVPYLEGKIR
;
A
#
# COMPACT_ATOMS: atom_id res chain seq x y z
N MET A 1 12.72 41.34 27.07
CA MET A 1 13.52 40.23 26.53
C MET A 1 13.05 40.04 25.10
N GLY A 2 13.80 40.58 24.17
CA GLY A 2 13.31 40.84 22.81
C GLY A 2 13.57 39.72 21.86
N LEU A 3 12.75 39.65 20.83
CA LEU A 3 12.70 38.67 19.74
C LEU A 3 14.04 38.56 18.95
N PHE A 4 15.02 39.40 19.22
CA PHE A 4 16.31 39.47 18.51
C PHE A 4 17.46 38.71 19.17
N ASP A 5 17.29 38.20 20.39
CA ASP A 5 18.36 37.44 21.09
C ASP A 5 18.58 36.03 20.55
N PHE A 6 17.71 35.56 19.63
CA PHE A 6 17.83 34.23 19.04
C PHE A 6 18.80 34.16 17.84
N LEU A 7 19.19 35.32 17.29
CA LEU A 7 19.99 35.40 16.05
C LEU A 7 21.49 35.58 16.28
N THR A 8 21.94 35.73 17.52
CA THR A 8 23.34 36.00 17.83
C THR A 8 24.10 34.88 18.52
N LYS A 9 23.50 33.69 18.70
CA LYS A 9 24.29 32.54 19.13
C LYS A 9 25.27 32.15 18.02
N LYS A 10 26.57 32.48 18.23
CA LYS A 10 27.63 31.91 17.40
C LYS A 10 27.43 30.41 17.31
N LYS A 11 27.18 29.91 16.09
CA LYS A 11 27.19 28.46 15.80
C LYS A 11 28.57 27.94 16.24
N GLU A 12 28.59 27.03 17.19
CA GLU A 12 29.80 26.24 17.45
C GLU A 12 30.22 25.58 16.12
N PRO A 13 31.51 25.49 15.85
CA PRO A 13 31.98 24.82 14.64
C PRO A 13 31.46 23.39 14.66
N THR A 14 30.58 23.08 13.70
CA THR A 14 30.07 21.73 13.49
C THR A 14 31.28 20.81 13.33
N LYS A 15 31.40 19.79 14.16
CA LYS A 15 32.38 18.73 13.94
C LYS A 15 32.30 18.28 12.49
N PRO A 16 33.46 18.16 11.80
CA PRO A 16 33.44 17.70 10.44
C PRO A 16 32.67 16.39 10.37
N LEU A 17 31.63 16.35 9.54
CA LEU A 17 30.90 15.13 9.27
C LEU A 17 31.92 14.07 8.88
N LYS A 18 31.91 12.94 9.57
CA LYS A 18 32.70 11.78 9.14
C LYS A 18 32.37 11.57 7.65
N PRO A 19 33.40 11.39 6.79
CA PRO A 19 33.15 11.14 5.39
C PRO A 19 32.14 10.01 5.29
N LEU A 20 31.04 10.25 4.57
CA LEU A 20 30.08 9.22 4.22
C LEU A 20 30.91 8.04 3.71
N ARG A 21 30.68 6.85 4.27
CA ARG A 21 31.28 5.65 3.69
C ARG A 21 31.02 5.69 2.20
N PRO A 22 32.00 5.37 1.34
CA PRO A 22 31.82 5.44 -0.08
C PRO A 22 30.49 4.77 -0.44
N MET A 23 29.60 5.50 -1.15
CA MET A 23 28.38 4.93 -1.68
C MET A 23 28.79 3.62 -2.35
N MET A 24 28.19 2.52 -1.91
CA MET A 24 28.40 1.24 -2.55
C MET A 24 28.17 1.44 -4.04
N ARG A 25 29.14 1.03 -4.84
CA ARG A 25 29.08 1.12 -6.30
C ARG A 25 27.74 0.52 -6.77
N PRO A 26 27.15 1.00 -7.88
CA PRO A 26 26.05 0.32 -8.53
C PRO A 26 26.55 -1.04 -9.02
N GLY A 27 26.40 -2.04 -8.19
CA GLY A 27 26.97 -3.35 -8.43
C GLY A 27 26.92 -4.15 -7.15
N GLY A 28 25.78 -4.11 -6.50
CA GLY A 28 25.34 -4.98 -5.42
C GLY A 28 26.42 -5.51 -4.44
N LEU A 29 25.97 -5.86 -3.27
CA LEU A 29 26.68 -6.85 -2.46
C LEU A 29 27.03 -8.05 -3.38
N PRO A 30 28.23 -8.63 -3.27
CA PRO A 30 28.54 -9.83 -4.04
C PRO A 30 27.41 -10.84 -3.80
N PRO A 31 26.97 -11.57 -4.84
CA PRO A 31 25.93 -12.59 -4.68
C PRO A 31 26.34 -13.48 -3.51
N HIS A 32 25.43 -13.64 -2.56
CA HIS A 32 25.67 -14.50 -1.41
C HIS A 32 25.97 -15.91 -1.97
N PRO A 33 27.11 -16.55 -1.64
CA PRO A 33 27.52 -17.80 -2.25
C PRO A 33 26.62 -19.00 -1.89
N ASP A 34 25.65 -18.79 -1.02
CA ASP A 34 24.68 -19.80 -0.61
C ASP A 34 23.28 -19.31 -0.96
N PRO A 35 22.54 -19.98 -1.85
CA PRO A 35 21.12 -19.76 -2.01
C PRO A 35 20.43 -20.28 -0.75
N MET A 36 20.58 -19.55 0.37
CA MET A 36 19.80 -19.85 1.57
C MET A 36 18.34 -19.90 1.16
N ALA A 37 17.64 -20.94 1.60
CA ALA A 37 16.20 -21.13 1.36
C ALA A 37 15.44 -19.84 1.72
N LYS A 38 15.22 -19.00 0.73
CA LYS A 38 14.49 -17.75 0.87
C LYS A 38 13.02 -18.02 0.63
N ASN A 39 12.18 -17.39 1.40
CA ASN A 39 10.74 -17.48 1.20
C ASN A 39 10.34 -16.81 -0.12
N ASN A 40 9.33 -17.33 -0.80
CA ASN A 40 8.57 -16.48 -1.69
C ASN A 40 7.90 -15.39 -0.86
N PHE A 41 7.78 -14.20 -1.42
CA PHE A 41 7.23 -13.04 -0.72
C PHE A 41 6.18 -12.33 -1.56
N ILE A 42 5.00 -12.11 -1.01
CA ILE A 42 3.90 -11.46 -1.70
C ILE A 42 3.41 -10.29 -0.85
N ILE A 43 3.32 -9.11 -1.42
CA ILE A 43 2.60 -7.96 -0.85
C ILE A 43 1.31 -7.80 -1.64
N ILE A 44 0.18 -7.83 -0.95
CA ILE A 44 -1.15 -7.63 -1.53
C ILE A 44 -1.72 -6.34 -0.94
N THR A 45 -1.98 -5.37 -1.81
CA THR A 45 -2.66 -4.14 -1.46
C THR A 45 -4.10 -4.18 -1.93
N LEU A 46 -5.04 -4.10 -0.99
CA LEU A 46 -6.46 -3.94 -1.24
C LEU A 46 -6.72 -2.44 -1.38
N ASP A 47 -6.83 -1.97 -2.63
CA ASP A 47 -6.83 -0.54 -2.95
C ASP A 47 -7.99 0.20 -2.28
N SER A 48 -7.71 1.34 -1.64
CA SER A 48 -8.66 2.20 -0.92
C SER A 48 -9.37 1.53 0.27
N LEU A 49 -8.91 0.35 0.75
CA LEU A 49 -9.64 -0.37 1.78
C LEU A 49 -9.45 0.22 3.17
N ARG A 50 -10.53 0.61 3.79
CA ARG A 50 -10.58 1.06 5.18
C ARG A 50 -10.38 -0.09 6.17
N TYR A 51 -9.71 0.22 7.27
CA TYR A 51 -9.56 -0.72 8.40
C TYR A 51 -10.91 -1.16 8.97
N ASP A 52 -11.86 -0.22 9.19
CA ASP A 52 -13.16 -0.55 9.75
C ASP A 52 -14.03 -1.38 8.81
N SER A 53 -13.98 -1.13 7.49
CA SER A 53 -14.66 -1.98 6.49
C SER A 53 -14.09 -3.41 6.47
N PHE A 54 -12.77 -3.57 6.61
CA PHE A 54 -12.14 -4.89 6.73
C PHE A 54 -12.62 -5.65 7.99
N MET A 55 -12.66 -4.96 9.13
CA MET A 55 -13.10 -5.55 10.39
C MET A 55 -14.58 -5.91 10.36
N GLU A 56 -15.41 -5.10 9.73
CA GLU A 56 -16.84 -5.37 9.55
C GLU A 56 -17.09 -6.57 8.62
N ALA A 57 -16.30 -6.70 7.56
CA ALA A 57 -16.38 -7.85 6.66
C ALA A 57 -15.98 -9.16 7.34
N ALA A 58 -15.06 -9.10 8.30
CA ALA A 58 -14.53 -10.23 9.06
C ALA A 58 -14.08 -11.42 8.18
N PRO A 59 -13.14 -11.22 7.24
CA PRO A 59 -12.74 -12.21 6.23
C PRO A 59 -11.95 -13.35 6.86
N LYS A 60 -12.58 -14.49 7.04
CA LYS A 60 -12.04 -15.63 7.83
C LYS A 60 -10.83 -16.29 7.19
N THR A 61 -10.78 -16.35 5.87
CA THR A 61 -9.67 -16.94 5.13
C THR A 61 -8.45 -16.04 5.19
N ILE A 62 -8.61 -14.75 4.89
CA ILE A 62 -7.54 -13.77 4.96
C ILE A 62 -6.96 -13.71 6.39
N MET A 63 -7.81 -13.73 7.40
CA MET A 63 -7.40 -13.69 8.82
C MET A 63 -6.64 -14.94 9.30
N LYS A 64 -6.60 -16.03 8.52
CA LYS A 64 -5.73 -17.19 8.82
C LYS A 64 -4.23 -16.84 8.72
N LEU A 65 -3.86 -15.79 7.98
CA LEU A 65 -2.47 -15.35 7.86
C LEU A 65 -1.90 -14.87 9.19
N GLY A 66 -2.70 -14.21 10.02
CA GLY A 66 -2.20 -13.71 11.29
C GLY A 66 -3.16 -12.73 11.97
N LYS A 67 -2.68 -12.08 13.01
CA LYS A 67 -3.44 -11.06 13.74
C LYS A 67 -3.64 -9.83 12.85
N VAL A 68 -4.86 -9.35 12.79
CA VAL A 68 -5.17 -8.07 12.13
C VAL A 68 -4.72 -6.91 13.02
N GLU A 69 -3.93 -6.02 12.45
CA GLU A 69 -3.50 -4.78 13.09
C GLU A 69 -4.09 -3.58 12.35
N LYS A 70 -4.42 -2.54 13.10
CA LYS A 70 -4.67 -1.22 12.53
C LYS A 70 -3.32 -0.53 12.36
N ARG A 71 -2.96 -0.21 11.13
CA ARG A 71 -1.75 0.52 10.81
C ARG A 71 -2.05 1.78 10.00
N TYR A 72 -1.07 2.61 9.82
CA TYR A 72 -1.16 3.88 9.11
C TYR A 72 -0.24 3.86 7.89
N THR A 73 -0.77 4.26 6.74
CA THR A 73 0.00 4.44 5.52
C THR A 73 0.74 5.77 5.52
N TYR A 74 1.73 5.90 4.63
CA TYR A 74 2.52 7.14 4.48
C TYR A 74 1.89 8.14 3.51
N ALA A 75 0.84 7.75 2.81
CA ALA A 75 0.12 8.61 1.89
C ALA A 75 -1.35 8.18 1.81
N SER A 76 -2.21 9.08 1.36
CA SER A 76 -3.65 8.94 1.32
C SER A 76 -4.21 8.72 -0.09
N TRP A 77 -3.37 8.28 -1.05
CA TRP A 77 -3.78 7.85 -2.40
C TRP A 77 -2.76 6.93 -3.04
N THR A 78 -3.20 6.22 -4.07
CA THR A 78 -2.57 5.02 -4.64
C THR A 78 -1.10 5.19 -5.00
N ALA A 79 -0.75 6.13 -5.88
CA ALA A 79 0.61 6.19 -6.41
C ALA A 79 1.67 6.48 -5.34
N PRO A 80 1.57 7.51 -4.49
CA PRO A 80 2.55 7.76 -3.43
C PRO A 80 2.65 6.62 -2.42
N SER A 81 1.52 5.99 -2.06
CA SER A 81 1.52 4.84 -1.14
C SER A 81 2.31 3.67 -1.71
N HIS A 82 2.11 3.35 -2.99
CA HIS A 82 2.88 2.29 -3.65
C HIS A 82 4.37 2.64 -3.77
N TYR A 83 4.74 3.91 -4.01
CA TYR A 83 6.14 4.32 -3.96
C TYR A 83 6.75 4.09 -2.57
N ASN A 84 6.02 4.37 -1.50
CA ASN A 84 6.48 4.08 -0.13
C ASN A 84 6.66 2.56 0.08
N LEU A 85 5.68 1.75 -0.30
CA LEU A 85 5.81 0.28 -0.23
C LEU A 85 7.03 -0.22 -1.00
N LEU A 86 7.29 0.33 -2.17
CA LEU A 86 8.43 -0.06 -3.00
C LEU A 86 9.78 0.51 -2.53
N THR A 87 9.79 1.38 -1.51
CA THR A 87 11.00 1.70 -0.74
C THR A 87 11.18 0.81 0.48
N GLY A 88 10.30 -0.18 0.67
CA GLY A 88 10.32 -1.09 1.82
C GLY A 88 9.54 -0.59 3.04
N LEU A 89 8.81 0.52 2.91
CA LEU A 89 8.02 1.10 4.00
C LEU A 89 6.60 0.54 3.99
N LEU A 90 6.38 -0.51 4.77
CA LEU A 90 5.03 -1.02 5.05
C LEU A 90 4.27 -0.09 6.01
N PRO A 91 2.93 -0.12 6.03
CA PRO A 91 2.16 0.68 6.99
C PRO A 91 2.65 0.50 8.43
N HIS A 92 2.65 1.56 9.20
CA HIS A 92 3.26 1.62 10.54
C HIS A 92 2.22 1.75 11.67
N THR A 93 2.63 1.47 12.90
CA THR A 93 1.74 1.50 14.07
C THR A 93 1.69 2.84 14.80
N THR A 94 2.49 3.80 14.45
CA THR A 94 2.59 5.09 15.17
C THR A 94 2.73 4.92 16.70
N PRO A 95 3.78 4.25 17.19
CA PRO A 95 3.97 4.05 18.63
C PRO A 95 4.26 5.38 19.32
N ASP A 96 3.68 5.56 20.52
CA ASP A 96 3.93 6.73 21.35
C ASP A 96 5.37 6.80 21.82
N ASN A 97 5.94 8.00 21.84
CA ASN A 97 7.29 8.28 22.36
C ASN A 97 8.45 7.50 21.73
N VAL A 98 8.25 7.00 20.52
CA VAL A 98 9.31 6.34 19.74
C VAL A 98 9.70 7.23 18.57
N TYR A 99 11.00 7.43 18.38
CA TYR A 99 11.48 8.14 17.19
C TYR A 99 11.24 7.30 15.93
N ALA A 100 10.81 7.94 14.86
CA ALA A 100 10.57 7.28 13.58
C ALA A 100 11.77 6.44 13.12
N SER A 101 12.99 6.93 13.34
CA SER A 101 14.23 6.19 13.01
C SER A 101 14.42 4.89 13.82
N GLU A 102 13.91 4.82 15.03
CA GLU A 102 13.95 3.59 15.85
C GLU A 102 12.90 2.61 15.34
N TYR A 103 11.66 3.09 15.14
CA TYR A 103 10.59 2.28 14.57
C TYR A 103 11.00 1.65 13.23
N TYR A 104 11.54 2.45 12.30
CA TYR A 104 11.96 1.94 10.99
C TYR A 104 13.07 0.90 11.09
N LYS A 105 14.03 1.07 11.98
CA LYS A 105 15.07 0.05 12.20
C LYS A 105 14.47 -1.28 12.60
N GLU A 106 13.53 -1.27 13.55
CA GLU A 106 12.87 -2.49 14.02
C GLU A 106 12.04 -3.14 12.90
N ASP A 107 11.25 -2.36 12.15
CA ASP A 107 10.44 -2.89 11.06
C ASP A 107 11.30 -3.49 9.94
N PHE A 108 12.45 -2.90 9.64
CA PHE A 108 13.39 -3.47 8.66
C PHE A 108 14.01 -4.79 9.12
N PHE A 109 14.17 -5.05 10.39
CA PHE A 109 14.61 -6.37 10.88
C PHE A 109 13.58 -7.46 10.58
N ASN A 110 12.29 -7.15 10.55
CA ASN A 110 11.25 -8.11 10.24
C ASN A 110 11.38 -8.66 8.80
N TYR A 111 12.09 -7.95 7.91
CA TYR A 111 12.36 -8.50 6.58
C TYR A 111 13.23 -9.75 6.59
N ASN A 112 14.01 -9.99 7.64
CA ASN A 112 14.75 -11.26 7.78
C ASN A 112 13.77 -12.44 7.82
N ASP A 113 12.71 -12.34 8.61
CA ASP A 113 11.70 -13.39 8.72
C ASP A 113 10.82 -13.47 7.45
N ARG A 114 10.39 -12.32 6.92
CA ARG A 114 9.57 -12.25 5.71
C ARG A 114 10.25 -12.90 4.52
N LEU A 115 11.53 -12.63 4.34
CA LEU A 115 12.31 -13.12 3.20
C LEU A 115 13.03 -14.45 3.48
N GLY A 116 13.02 -14.94 4.72
CA GLY A 116 13.83 -16.08 5.12
C GLY A 116 15.33 -15.82 4.90
N ALA A 117 15.78 -14.61 5.11
CA ALA A 117 17.15 -14.17 4.92
C ALA A 117 17.81 -13.85 6.27
N LYS A 118 19.10 -13.50 6.25
CA LYS A 118 19.85 -13.02 7.43
C LYS A 118 20.53 -11.71 7.09
N ASP A 119 20.85 -10.95 8.12
CA ASP A 119 21.66 -9.74 8.04
C ASP A 119 21.02 -8.62 7.20
N ILE A 120 19.69 -8.64 7.02
CA ILE A 120 18.93 -7.52 6.48
C ILE A 120 18.67 -6.55 7.63
N ASP A 121 19.14 -5.33 7.46
CA ASP A 121 18.94 -4.25 8.41
C ASP A 121 18.65 -2.94 7.68
N PHE A 122 18.37 -1.89 8.44
CA PHE A 122 18.13 -0.57 7.89
C PHE A 122 19.29 -0.09 6.99
N ALA A 123 20.54 -0.37 7.35
CA ALA A 123 21.70 0.05 6.59
C ALA A 123 21.85 -0.69 5.26
N SER A 124 21.36 -1.92 5.17
CA SER A 124 21.39 -2.70 3.93
C SER A 124 20.24 -2.35 2.97
N LEU A 125 19.07 -1.94 3.48
CA LEU A 125 17.90 -1.60 2.67
C LEU A 125 17.89 -0.15 2.21
N VAL A 126 18.15 0.79 3.11
CA VAL A 126 18.00 2.24 2.86
C VAL A 126 18.87 2.79 1.73
N PRO A 127 20.14 2.38 1.55
CA PRO A 127 20.94 2.91 0.45
C PRO A 127 20.36 2.65 -0.94
N GLY A 128 19.64 1.56 -1.11
CA GLY A 128 18.99 1.22 -2.37
C GLY A 128 17.69 1.98 -2.60
N LEU A 129 16.95 2.27 -1.55
CA LEU A 129 15.62 2.93 -1.53
C LEU A 129 14.65 2.44 -2.62
N TRP A 130 14.88 1.23 -3.13
CA TRP A 130 14.00 0.60 -4.09
C TRP A 130 13.98 -0.91 -3.87
N PHE A 131 12.93 -1.37 -3.21
CA PHE A 131 12.82 -2.72 -2.72
C PHE A 131 12.90 -3.79 -3.82
N PRO A 132 12.21 -3.67 -4.97
CA PRO A 132 12.36 -4.65 -6.05
C PRO A 132 13.79 -4.76 -6.58
N GLU A 133 14.53 -3.66 -6.62
CA GLU A 133 15.91 -3.67 -7.08
C GLU A 133 16.84 -4.41 -6.10
N MET A 134 16.66 -4.17 -4.81
CA MET A 134 17.39 -4.87 -3.76
C MET A 134 17.07 -6.37 -3.78
N LEU A 135 15.81 -6.74 -3.87
CA LEU A 135 15.38 -8.13 -3.95
C LEU A 135 16.00 -8.84 -5.17
N ARG A 136 15.91 -8.21 -6.35
CA ARG A 136 16.44 -8.79 -7.59
C ARG A 136 17.95 -8.89 -7.61
N ASN A 137 18.63 -7.77 -7.35
CA ASN A 137 20.08 -7.65 -7.59
C ASN A 137 20.92 -8.17 -6.42
N THR A 138 20.40 -8.09 -5.19
CA THR A 138 21.15 -8.49 -3.99
C THR A 138 20.74 -9.86 -3.49
N LEU A 139 19.43 -10.15 -3.50
CA LEU A 139 18.89 -11.39 -2.95
C LEU A 139 18.49 -12.44 -4.00
N GLY A 140 18.59 -12.11 -5.30
CA GLY A 140 18.37 -13.04 -6.40
C GLY A 140 16.91 -13.41 -6.67
N TYR A 141 15.96 -12.58 -6.23
CA TYR A 141 14.54 -12.81 -6.48
C TYR A 141 14.15 -12.63 -7.95
N HIS A 142 13.18 -13.40 -8.41
CA HIS A 142 12.32 -12.99 -9.50
C HIS A 142 11.32 -11.96 -8.97
N THR A 143 11.21 -10.81 -9.62
CA THR A 143 10.36 -9.71 -9.17
C THR A 143 9.23 -9.46 -10.16
N ALA A 144 7.99 -9.50 -9.68
CA ALA A 144 6.82 -9.32 -10.54
C ALA A 144 5.75 -8.45 -9.86
N ALA A 145 4.98 -7.71 -10.66
CA ALA A 145 3.82 -6.98 -10.20
C ALA A 145 2.61 -7.28 -11.08
N ARG A 146 1.43 -7.35 -10.45
CA ARG A 146 0.12 -7.39 -11.09
C ARG A 146 -0.71 -6.28 -10.46
N VAL A 147 -1.10 -5.30 -11.25
CA VAL A 147 -1.77 -4.10 -10.74
C VAL A 147 -3.09 -3.91 -11.46
N SER A 148 -4.13 -3.59 -10.70
CA SER A 148 -5.48 -3.36 -11.21
C SER A 148 -5.71 -1.91 -11.61
N LEU A 149 -5.08 -0.96 -10.90
CA LEU A 149 -5.36 0.46 -11.10
C LEU A 149 -4.49 1.08 -12.20
N PRO A 150 -5.11 1.75 -13.20
CA PRO A 150 -4.37 2.37 -14.30
C PRO A 150 -3.35 3.45 -13.89
N VAL A 151 -3.51 4.04 -12.71
CA VAL A 151 -2.53 5.01 -12.15
C VAL A 151 -1.17 4.36 -11.89
N LEU A 152 -1.12 3.02 -11.75
CA LEU A 152 0.09 2.22 -11.57
C LEU A 152 0.59 1.61 -12.90
N ASN A 153 0.24 2.18 -14.04
CA ASN A 153 0.56 1.60 -15.33
C ASN A 153 2.09 1.54 -15.61
N PRO A 154 2.52 0.63 -16.52
CA PRO A 154 3.95 0.41 -16.79
C PRO A 154 4.67 1.57 -17.48
N LYS A 155 3.98 2.66 -17.84
CA LYS A 155 4.61 3.88 -18.37
C LYS A 155 5.11 4.82 -17.26
N THR A 156 4.77 4.53 -16.01
CA THR A 156 5.27 5.24 -14.84
C THR A 156 6.56 4.61 -14.33
N GLY A 157 7.37 5.34 -13.56
CA GLY A 157 8.61 4.81 -12.99
C GLY A 157 8.42 3.71 -11.92
N ILE A 158 7.17 3.39 -11.58
CA ILE A 158 6.84 2.38 -10.57
C ILE A 158 7.23 0.95 -10.99
N ASN A 159 7.32 0.71 -12.30
CA ASN A 159 7.72 -0.60 -12.85
C ASN A 159 9.22 -0.88 -12.78
N ARG A 160 10.02 0.07 -12.27
CA ARG A 160 11.48 -0.06 -12.21
C ARG A 160 11.90 -1.30 -11.43
N ALA A 161 12.81 -2.05 -12.01
CA ALA A 161 13.42 -3.25 -11.43
C ALA A 161 12.46 -4.45 -11.20
N PHE A 162 11.27 -4.42 -11.76
CA PHE A 162 10.48 -5.63 -11.92
C PHE A 162 10.90 -6.39 -13.18
N ASP A 163 11.06 -7.70 -13.08
CA ASP A 163 11.29 -8.59 -14.24
C ASP A 163 10.01 -8.72 -15.06
N SER A 164 8.83 -8.63 -14.40
CA SER A 164 7.52 -8.67 -15.04
C SER A 164 6.57 -7.68 -14.36
N PHE A 165 5.98 -6.78 -15.14
CA PHE A 165 4.99 -5.82 -14.65
C PHE A 165 3.78 -5.82 -15.59
N GLN A 166 2.58 -6.07 -15.04
CA GLN A 166 1.35 -6.14 -15.81
C GLN A 166 0.25 -5.31 -15.17
N LEU A 167 -0.33 -4.40 -15.96
CA LEU A 167 -1.65 -3.84 -15.67
C LEU A 167 -2.69 -4.84 -16.14
N MET A 168 -3.60 -5.24 -15.25
CA MET A 168 -4.66 -6.19 -15.55
C MET A 168 -5.72 -5.56 -16.43
N ASP A 169 -6.43 -6.38 -17.19
CA ASP A 169 -7.46 -5.92 -18.12
C ASP A 169 -8.70 -5.36 -17.41
N SER A 170 -9.02 -5.92 -16.23
CA SER A 170 -10.07 -5.43 -15.35
C SER A 170 -9.48 -4.92 -14.03
N HIS A 171 -10.05 -3.81 -13.52
CA HIS A 171 -9.63 -3.25 -12.23
C HIS A 171 -10.17 -4.01 -11.01
N ASN A 172 -11.17 -4.87 -11.20
CA ASN A 172 -11.90 -5.58 -10.16
C ASN A 172 -11.91 -7.11 -10.38
N ASP A 173 -10.76 -7.68 -10.75
CA ASP A 173 -10.64 -9.12 -10.98
C ASP A 173 -9.30 -9.66 -10.45
N MET A 174 -9.20 -9.78 -9.12
CA MET A 174 -8.06 -10.41 -8.48
C MET A 174 -7.90 -11.88 -8.90
N ARG A 175 -9.02 -12.59 -9.16
CA ARG A 175 -8.98 -13.99 -9.56
C ARG A 175 -8.18 -14.17 -10.84
N ALA A 176 -8.25 -13.23 -11.79
CA ALA A 176 -7.45 -13.27 -13.01
C ALA A 176 -5.94 -13.08 -12.78
N MET A 177 -5.52 -12.56 -11.62
CA MET A 177 -4.10 -12.48 -11.29
C MET A 177 -3.51 -13.85 -10.94
N ILE A 178 -4.28 -14.72 -10.28
CA ILE A 178 -3.79 -15.99 -9.70
C ILE A 178 -3.08 -16.87 -10.75
N PRO A 179 -3.67 -17.16 -11.94
CA PRO A 179 -3.01 -18.01 -12.94
C PRO A 179 -1.75 -17.38 -13.57
N THR A 180 -1.52 -16.08 -13.34
CA THR A 180 -0.32 -15.39 -13.84
C THR A 180 0.88 -15.51 -12.90
N LEU A 181 0.69 -16.01 -11.69
CA LEU A 181 1.75 -16.20 -10.71
C LEU A 181 2.60 -17.41 -11.10
N LYS A 182 3.91 -17.21 -11.13
CA LYS A 182 4.90 -18.25 -11.49
C LYS A 182 5.89 -18.38 -10.35
N PHE A 183 6.04 -19.60 -9.85
CA PHE A 183 6.99 -19.94 -8.82
C PHE A 183 7.92 -21.04 -9.36
N THR A 184 9.20 -20.92 -9.06
CA THR A 184 10.21 -21.91 -9.47
C THR A 184 11.08 -22.28 -8.27
N ASP A 185 11.67 -23.47 -8.29
CA ASP A 185 12.61 -23.91 -7.27
C ASP A 185 14.01 -23.27 -7.43
N GLU A 186 14.27 -22.63 -8.57
CA GLU A 186 15.59 -22.07 -8.87
C GLU A 186 15.88 -20.79 -8.10
N ARG A 187 14.85 -19.97 -7.90
CA ARG A 187 14.95 -18.70 -7.17
C ARG A 187 13.61 -18.28 -6.56
N PRO A 188 13.61 -17.62 -5.39
CA PRO A 188 12.39 -17.14 -4.79
C PRO A 188 11.74 -16.05 -5.64
N SER A 189 10.43 -15.92 -5.52
CA SER A 189 9.63 -14.92 -6.23
C SER A 189 9.13 -13.85 -5.27
N PHE A 190 9.17 -12.59 -5.70
CA PHE A 190 8.49 -11.46 -5.09
C PHE A 190 7.34 -11.02 -5.99
N TYR A 191 6.15 -10.90 -5.41
CA TYR A 191 5.00 -10.34 -6.10
C TYR A 191 4.46 -9.12 -5.35
N LEU A 192 4.17 -8.06 -6.09
CA LEU A 192 3.28 -6.98 -5.68
C LEU A 192 1.95 -7.17 -6.41
N LEU A 193 0.87 -7.36 -5.66
CA LEU A 193 -0.50 -7.44 -6.19
C LEU A 193 -1.28 -6.22 -5.70
N ASN A 194 -1.75 -5.38 -6.63
CA ASN A 194 -2.68 -4.30 -6.33
C ASN A 194 -4.08 -4.72 -6.78
N VAL A 195 -4.98 -4.85 -5.83
CA VAL A 195 -6.33 -5.42 -5.98
C VAL A 195 -7.35 -4.30 -5.95
N GLY A 196 -8.16 -4.17 -6.97
CA GLY A 196 -9.00 -3.01 -7.19
C GLY A 196 -10.48 -3.18 -6.84
N GLU A 197 -10.94 -4.35 -6.42
CA GLU A 197 -12.35 -4.58 -6.03
C GLU A 197 -12.78 -3.68 -4.88
N THR A 198 -11.87 -3.33 -4.00
CA THR A 198 -12.11 -2.45 -2.84
C THR A 198 -12.02 -0.95 -3.15
N HIS A 199 -11.63 -0.61 -4.39
CA HIS A 199 -11.64 0.76 -4.91
C HIS A 199 -13.02 1.09 -5.53
N TYR A 200 -13.41 2.37 -5.51
CA TYR A 200 -14.65 2.81 -6.16
C TYR A 200 -14.74 2.28 -7.60
N PRO A 201 -15.84 1.73 -8.04
CA PRO A 201 -17.18 1.67 -7.43
C PRO A 201 -17.44 0.47 -6.50
N TYR A 202 -16.42 -0.18 -5.98
CA TYR A 202 -16.50 -1.35 -5.08
C TYR A 202 -17.25 -2.49 -5.73
N ALA A 203 -16.75 -2.95 -6.86
CA ALA A 203 -17.44 -3.89 -7.72
C ALA A 203 -16.76 -5.25 -7.72
N LYS A 204 -17.58 -6.30 -7.75
CA LYS A 204 -17.14 -7.66 -8.02
C LYS A 204 -17.11 -7.89 -9.54
N PRO A 205 -16.31 -8.87 -10.04
CA PRO A 205 -16.39 -9.29 -11.43
C PRO A 205 -17.84 -9.64 -11.85
N ASP A 206 -18.17 -9.35 -13.10
CA ASP A 206 -19.45 -9.69 -13.72
C ASP A 206 -20.71 -9.07 -13.07
N GLU A 207 -20.52 -8.08 -12.21
CA GLU A 207 -21.62 -7.37 -11.57
C GLU A 207 -22.24 -6.35 -12.51
N ASP A 208 -23.59 -6.31 -12.59
CA ASP A 208 -24.29 -5.34 -13.43
C ASP A 208 -24.03 -3.90 -12.95
N SER A 209 -23.28 -3.16 -13.74
CA SER A 209 -22.91 -1.78 -13.45
C SER A 209 -24.10 -0.81 -13.40
N SER A 210 -25.27 -1.18 -13.91
CA SER A 210 -26.48 -0.35 -13.85
C SER A 210 -27.03 -0.23 -12.43
N MET A 211 -26.71 -1.19 -11.58
CA MET A 211 -27.16 -1.26 -10.17
C MET A 211 -26.22 -0.53 -9.20
N TRP A 212 -25.09 -0.01 -9.67
CA TRP A 212 -24.13 0.62 -8.78
C TRP A 212 -24.58 2.02 -8.34
N PRO A 213 -24.50 2.34 -7.05
CA PRO A 213 -24.70 3.72 -6.60
C PRO A 213 -23.63 4.59 -7.24
N ARG A 214 -24.05 5.58 -8.01
CA ARG A 214 -23.13 6.49 -8.69
C ARG A 214 -23.14 7.85 -8.00
N ILE A 215 -21.93 8.33 -7.77
CA ILE A 215 -21.71 9.73 -7.40
C ILE A 215 -21.15 10.40 -8.65
N SER A 216 -21.79 11.44 -9.13
CA SER A 216 -21.40 12.12 -10.35
C SER A 216 -20.04 12.84 -10.17
N GLY A 217 -19.18 12.68 -11.17
CA GLY A 217 -17.90 13.41 -11.24
C GLY A 217 -16.72 12.79 -10.50
N VAL A 218 -16.79 11.51 -10.11
CA VAL A 218 -15.79 10.92 -9.22
C VAL A 218 -14.55 10.41 -9.94
N ASN A 219 -13.45 11.13 -9.76
CA ASN A 219 -12.08 10.61 -9.79
C ASN A 219 -11.28 11.41 -8.74
N GLY A 220 -11.10 10.89 -7.52
CA GLY A 220 -10.36 11.53 -6.45
C GLY A 220 -11.24 12.00 -5.28
N VAL A 221 -10.69 12.88 -4.44
CA VAL A 221 -11.40 13.46 -3.29
C VAL A 221 -12.34 14.55 -3.75
N PHE A 222 -13.61 14.39 -3.42
CA PHE A 222 -14.61 15.43 -3.60
C PHE A 222 -15.04 15.99 -2.25
N LYS A 223 -14.88 17.28 -2.12
CA LYS A 223 -15.56 18.06 -1.11
C LYS A 223 -16.86 18.59 -1.71
N LYS A 224 -17.86 18.84 -0.89
CA LYS A 224 -18.98 19.68 -1.20
C LYS A 224 -18.47 21.09 -1.54
N MET A 225 -17.85 21.22 -2.73
CA MET A 225 -17.08 22.39 -3.14
C MET A 225 -17.95 23.57 -3.59
N GLY A 226 -19.25 23.36 -3.78
CA GLY A 226 -20.16 24.40 -4.26
C GLY A 226 -20.16 25.68 -3.43
N ALA A 227 -19.85 25.61 -2.14
CA ALA A 227 -19.88 26.77 -1.25
C ALA A 227 -18.58 27.60 -1.22
N GLN A 228 -17.47 27.13 -1.79
CA GLN A 228 -16.17 27.81 -1.64
C GLN A 228 -15.55 28.36 -2.93
N VAL A 229 -15.99 27.91 -4.09
CA VAL A 229 -15.36 28.32 -5.36
C VAL A 229 -16.08 29.49 -6.03
N ASP A 230 -17.35 29.74 -5.68
CA ASP A 230 -18.14 30.75 -6.35
C ASP A 230 -18.96 31.66 -5.41
N SER A 231 -18.30 32.30 -4.45
CA SER A 231 -18.87 33.48 -3.81
C SER A 231 -19.09 34.64 -4.81
N ALA A 232 -18.68 34.49 -6.06
CA ALA A 232 -18.85 35.46 -7.14
C ALA A 232 -20.02 35.12 -8.11
N ASN A 233 -20.64 33.93 -8.02
CA ASN A 233 -21.76 33.57 -8.88
C ASN A 233 -23.02 33.27 -8.06
N PRO A 234 -23.99 34.25 -7.98
CA PRO A 234 -25.22 34.08 -7.17
C PRO A 234 -26.21 33.05 -7.72
N GLU A 235 -25.98 32.44 -8.86
CA GLU A 235 -26.84 31.40 -9.43
C GLU A 235 -26.44 29.97 -9.03
N PHE A 236 -25.35 29.81 -8.29
CA PHE A 236 -24.97 28.51 -7.75
C PHE A 236 -25.83 28.20 -6.53
N LYS A 237 -26.96 27.56 -6.75
CA LYS A 237 -27.75 26.96 -5.67
C LYS A 237 -26.88 25.87 -5.07
N GLU A 238 -26.62 25.93 -3.76
CA GLU A 238 -26.03 24.82 -3.00
C GLU A 238 -26.86 23.58 -3.30
N ASP A 239 -26.29 22.67 -4.09
CA ASP A 239 -26.90 21.38 -4.30
C ASP A 239 -26.57 20.52 -3.07
N PHE A 240 -27.43 20.64 -2.05
CA PHE A 240 -27.32 19.91 -0.78
C PHE A 240 -27.43 18.39 -0.98
N GLU A 241 -27.82 17.93 -2.16
CA GLU A 241 -27.94 16.51 -2.51
C GLU A 241 -26.63 15.91 -3.04
N PHE A 242 -25.54 16.68 -3.19
CA PHE A 242 -24.30 16.17 -3.77
C PHE A 242 -23.70 14.99 -2.98
N PHE A 243 -23.88 14.96 -1.66
CA PHE A 243 -23.56 13.84 -0.80
C PHE A 243 -24.80 13.40 -0.03
N ASP A 244 -25.59 12.53 -0.65
CA ASP A 244 -26.58 11.75 0.04
C ASP A 244 -25.88 10.73 0.95
N GLN A 245 -25.95 10.93 2.26
CA GLN A 245 -25.29 10.04 3.23
C GLN A 245 -25.75 8.59 3.06
N ALA A 246 -27.01 8.36 2.70
CA ALA A 246 -27.51 7.01 2.46
C ALA A 246 -26.82 6.32 1.28
N LYS A 247 -26.43 7.07 0.23
CA LYS A 247 -25.62 6.53 -0.86
C LYS A 247 -24.17 6.25 -0.43
N LEU A 248 -23.60 7.09 0.40
CA LEU A 248 -22.25 6.88 0.94
C LEU A 248 -22.20 5.67 1.84
N ASP A 249 -23.22 5.47 2.67
CA ASP A 249 -23.36 4.28 3.50
C ASP A 249 -23.50 3.02 2.63
N GLN A 250 -24.31 3.06 1.56
CA GLN A 250 -24.38 1.96 0.59
C GLN A 250 -23.03 1.67 -0.09
N LEU A 251 -22.23 2.71 -0.40
CA LEU A 251 -20.90 2.52 -0.98
C LEU A 251 -19.94 1.88 0.02
N LYS A 252 -20.03 2.25 1.30
CA LYS A 252 -19.26 1.60 2.36
C LYS A 252 -19.68 0.12 2.50
N ASP A 253 -20.98 -0.18 2.52
CA ASP A 253 -21.48 -1.56 2.57
C ASP A 253 -20.98 -2.38 1.39
N ARG A 254 -20.90 -1.79 0.20
CA ARG A 254 -20.32 -2.44 -0.98
C ARG A 254 -18.84 -2.72 -0.80
N GLN A 255 -18.06 -1.81 -0.21
CA GLN A 255 -16.66 -2.07 0.10
C GLN A 255 -16.52 -3.27 1.06
N VAL A 256 -17.38 -3.36 2.08
CA VAL A 256 -17.45 -4.50 3.00
C VAL A 256 -17.78 -5.80 2.24
N ASP A 257 -18.74 -5.77 1.31
CA ASP A 257 -19.14 -6.94 0.52
C ASP A 257 -18.06 -7.39 -0.46
N THR A 258 -17.28 -6.47 -1.02
CA THR A 258 -16.13 -6.85 -1.86
C THR A 258 -15.04 -7.55 -1.05
N VAL A 259 -14.81 -7.16 0.21
CA VAL A 259 -13.88 -7.88 1.10
C VAL A 259 -14.38 -9.30 1.38
N ARG A 260 -15.68 -9.49 1.61
CA ARG A 260 -16.28 -10.83 1.79
C ARG A 260 -16.12 -11.69 0.54
N TYR A 261 -16.30 -11.11 -0.64
CA TYR A 261 -16.04 -11.78 -1.92
C TYR A 261 -14.56 -12.17 -2.06
N LEU A 262 -13.66 -11.23 -1.77
CA LEU A 262 -12.22 -11.47 -1.85
C LEU A 262 -11.75 -12.57 -0.88
N ASP A 263 -12.42 -12.76 0.25
CA ASP A 263 -12.08 -13.84 1.19
C ASP A 263 -12.13 -15.22 0.53
N GLY A 264 -13.08 -15.44 -0.40
CA GLY A 264 -13.13 -16.66 -1.22
C GLY A 264 -12.02 -16.70 -2.30
N VAL A 265 -11.67 -15.56 -2.89
CA VAL A 265 -10.56 -15.50 -3.87
C VAL A 265 -9.20 -15.76 -3.19
N PHE A 266 -9.05 -15.32 -1.94
CA PHE A 266 -7.86 -15.63 -1.15
C PHE A 266 -7.72 -17.12 -0.84
N GLU A 267 -8.81 -17.88 -0.72
CA GLU A 267 -8.74 -19.33 -0.59
C GLU A 267 -8.10 -19.96 -1.83
N GLU A 268 -8.54 -19.55 -3.02
CA GLU A 268 -7.94 -19.99 -4.30
C GLU A 268 -6.45 -19.59 -4.41
N LEU A 269 -6.11 -18.38 -3.95
CA LEU A 269 -4.71 -17.94 -3.92
C LEU A 269 -3.86 -18.80 -2.99
N PHE A 270 -4.34 -19.07 -1.77
CA PHE A 270 -3.61 -19.85 -0.77
C PHE A 270 -3.38 -21.30 -1.21
N ASP A 271 -4.31 -21.85 -2.00
CA ASP A 271 -4.14 -23.19 -2.59
C ASP A 271 -3.15 -23.20 -3.76
N THR A 272 -2.92 -22.05 -4.39
CA THR A 272 -2.05 -21.93 -5.57
C THR A 272 -0.60 -21.62 -5.21
N VAL A 273 -0.36 -20.83 -4.17
CA VAL A 273 1.00 -20.42 -3.82
C VAL A 273 1.76 -21.53 -3.08
N PRO A 274 3.08 -21.64 -3.28
CA PRO A 274 3.89 -22.63 -2.57
C PRO A 274 3.79 -22.48 -1.05
N LYS A 275 3.89 -23.59 -0.33
CA LYS A 275 4.04 -23.57 1.14
C LYS A 275 5.26 -22.73 1.52
N ASP A 276 5.24 -22.18 2.70
CA ASP A 276 6.25 -21.26 3.22
C ASP A 276 6.34 -19.90 2.48
N THR A 277 5.41 -19.60 1.55
CA THR A 277 5.28 -18.26 1.01
C THR A 277 4.85 -17.30 2.12
N HIS A 278 5.63 -16.25 2.33
CA HIS A 278 5.25 -15.17 3.25
C HIS A 278 4.37 -14.16 2.53
N ILE A 279 3.22 -13.88 3.08
CA ILE A 279 2.23 -12.95 2.50
C ILE A 279 1.99 -11.81 3.48
N VAL A 280 2.03 -10.59 2.98
CA VAL A 280 1.53 -9.38 3.64
C VAL A 280 0.25 -8.97 2.93
N VAL A 281 -0.82 -8.76 3.68
CA VAL A 281 -2.06 -8.16 3.20
C VAL A 281 -2.27 -6.85 3.92
N THR A 282 -2.47 -5.78 3.16
CA THR A 282 -2.75 -4.45 3.67
C THR A 282 -3.57 -3.66 2.65
N ALA A 283 -3.87 -2.40 2.93
CA ALA A 283 -4.31 -1.46 1.91
C ALA A 283 -3.21 -0.42 1.67
N ASP A 284 -3.25 0.20 0.51
CA ASP A 284 -2.36 1.30 0.18
C ASP A 284 -2.80 2.63 0.81
N HIS A 285 -4.09 2.82 1.01
CA HIS A 285 -4.74 3.89 1.77
C HIS A 285 -6.19 3.52 2.09
N GLY A 286 -6.87 4.35 2.84
CA GLY A 286 -8.30 4.24 3.10
C GLY A 286 -9.13 5.20 2.23
N GLU A 287 -10.39 5.41 2.61
CA GLU A 287 -11.40 6.15 1.86
C GLU A 287 -12.30 6.95 2.81
N LEU A 288 -12.89 8.04 2.32
CA LEU A 288 -13.93 8.79 3.04
C LEU A 288 -15.31 8.46 2.49
N PHE A 289 -16.26 8.24 3.38
CA PHE A 289 -17.66 8.03 3.08
C PHE A 289 -18.54 9.07 3.73
N GLY A 290 -18.20 10.36 3.59
CA GLY A 290 -18.92 11.51 4.11
C GLY A 290 -18.26 12.21 5.28
N GLU A 291 -17.21 11.64 5.86
CA GLU A 291 -16.48 12.25 6.96
C GLU A 291 -15.95 13.64 6.57
N ALA A 292 -16.13 14.61 7.45
CA ALA A 292 -15.79 16.01 7.24
C ALA A 292 -16.38 16.63 5.94
N GLY A 293 -17.44 16.04 5.38
CA GLY A 293 -18.07 16.47 4.13
C GLY A 293 -17.30 16.05 2.88
N TYR A 294 -16.46 15.02 2.94
CA TYR A 294 -15.71 14.51 1.81
C TYR A 294 -16.15 13.09 1.42
N PHE A 295 -15.99 12.77 0.15
CA PHE A 295 -16.03 11.40 -0.37
C PHE A 295 -14.78 11.12 -1.17
N GLY A 296 -14.27 9.88 -1.09
CA GLY A 296 -13.13 9.46 -1.86
C GLY A 296 -11.82 9.62 -1.09
N HIS A 297 -10.72 9.66 -1.81
CA HIS A 297 -9.36 9.75 -1.31
C HIS A 297 -8.53 10.72 -2.15
N GLY A 298 -7.34 11.07 -1.67
CA GLY A 298 -6.41 11.99 -2.37
C GLY A 298 -5.51 12.69 -1.36
N PRO A 299 -4.89 13.82 -1.71
CA PRO A 299 -4.01 14.55 -0.80
C PRO A 299 -4.80 15.23 0.33
N ILE A 300 -5.49 14.43 1.14
CA ILE A 300 -6.29 14.88 2.28
C ILE A 300 -5.76 14.25 3.57
N MET A 301 -5.59 15.09 4.60
CA MET A 301 -5.10 14.68 5.91
C MET A 301 -6.27 14.32 6.83
N HIS A 302 -6.90 13.18 6.58
CA HIS A 302 -7.95 12.64 7.41
C HIS A 302 -7.61 11.20 7.80
N GLU A 303 -7.78 10.85 9.08
CA GLU A 303 -7.37 9.55 9.62
C GLU A 303 -7.90 8.36 8.80
N LYS A 304 -9.13 8.43 8.32
CA LYS A 304 -9.76 7.36 7.51
C LYS A 304 -9.07 7.09 6.17
N CYS A 305 -8.30 8.05 5.65
CA CYS A 305 -7.47 7.84 4.47
C CYS A 305 -6.12 7.17 4.78
N PHE A 306 -5.71 7.14 6.06
CA PHE A 306 -4.44 6.57 6.48
C PHE A 306 -4.60 5.25 7.25
N GLU A 307 -5.72 5.05 7.94
CA GLU A 307 -6.01 3.84 8.71
C GLU A 307 -6.29 2.65 7.80
N VAL A 308 -5.42 1.65 7.82
CA VAL A 308 -5.53 0.47 6.97
C VAL A 308 -5.43 -0.83 7.78
N PRO A 309 -6.04 -1.92 7.29
CA PRO A 309 -5.77 -3.25 7.84
C PRO A 309 -4.35 -3.68 7.48
N TYR A 310 -3.71 -4.39 8.40
CA TYR A 310 -2.43 -5.03 8.16
C TYR A 310 -2.41 -6.39 8.81
N LEU A 311 -2.02 -7.40 8.08
CA LEU A 311 -1.75 -8.73 8.60
C LEU A 311 -0.70 -9.42 7.74
N GLU A 312 0.06 -10.30 8.34
CA GLU A 312 1.10 -11.06 7.65
C GLU A 312 1.28 -12.44 8.23
N GLY A 313 1.74 -13.37 7.41
CA GLY A 313 2.06 -14.72 7.82
C GLY A 313 2.51 -15.61 6.68
N LYS A 314 2.84 -16.85 7.03
CA LYS A 314 3.22 -17.89 6.07
C LYS A 314 2.06 -18.82 5.79
N ILE A 315 1.95 -19.22 4.53
CA ILE A 315 1.09 -20.34 4.13
C ILE A 315 1.66 -21.64 4.70
N ARG A 316 0.83 -22.40 5.38
CA ARG A 316 1.19 -23.67 6.06
C ARG A 316 0.62 -24.89 5.35
#